data_0d172e13a03b01d1538d677daf5c21b0
#
_entry.id   0d172e13a03b01d1538d677daf5c21b0
#
_cell.length_a   1.000
_cell.length_b   1.000
_cell.length_c   1.000
_cell.angle_alpha   90.00
_cell.angle_beta   90.00
_cell.angle_gamma   90.00
#
_symmetry.space_group_name_H-M   'P 1'
#
loop_
_entity.id
_entity.type
_entity.pdbx_description
1 polymer ?
#
loop_
_entity_poly.entity_id
_entity_poly.type
_entity_poly.pdbx_seq_one_letter_code
_entity_poly.pdbx_strand_id
1 'polypeptide(L)'
;MSATRTETDTFGPIEVAADVYWGAQSQRSIGNFKIGWERQPKPVIRALGIVKRAAAEANMELGKLDPKIGAVIVAAAQEVIDGKLDDHFPLVVWQTGSGTQSNMNANEVISNRAIEMLGGVMGSKSPVHPNDHVNMSQSSNDTYPTAMHIACAEQVAKELMPALEHLHAALKTKEKAFAHIIKIGRTHTQDATPLTLGQEFSGYRQQLANGVRRIKDTLHGLYELAQGGTAVGTGLNAPVGFAELVAKKIADITHLPFITAPNKFEALAAHDAMVFSHGAINTMAGSLFKIANDIRFLGSGPRSGLGELALPENEPGSSIMPGKVNPTQCEALTMVCTQVFGNNATLTFAGASGHFELNVFNPVMAYNFLQSCRLMADAAVSFTDNCVVGIEAREDNIKAALERSLMLVTALNGKIGYDNAAKIAKTAHKNGTTLREEAVGGGYVTNEEFDALVRPEKMISPG
;
A
#
# COMPACT_ATOMS: atom_id res chain seq x y z
N MET A 1 37.09 -9.15 -21.50
CA MET A 1 36.54 -7.85 -21.06
C MET A 1 35.35 -7.57 -21.96
N SER A 2 34.20 -7.20 -21.42
CA SER A 2 33.06 -6.75 -22.24
C SER A 2 33.48 -5.49 -23.01
N ALA A 3 32.98 -5.33 -24.23
CA ALA A 3 33.24 -4.14 -25.05
C ALA A 3 32.74 -2.89 -24.32
N THR A 4 33.50 -1.80 -24.37
CA THR A 4 33.11 -0.49 -23.83
C THR A 4 33.00 0.54 -24.93
N ARG A 5 32.29 1.64 -24.66
CA ARG A 5 32.29 2.87 -25.45
C ARG A 5 32.63 4.03 -24.54
N THR A 6 33.28 5.04 -25.09
CA THR A 6 33.57 6.27 -24.37
C THR A 6 32.37 7.24 -24.48
N GLU A 7 31.83 7.68 -23.36
CA GLU A 7 30.86 8.76 -23.27
C GLU A 7 31.44 9.97 -22.55
N THR A 8 30.82 11.12 -22.68
CA THR A 8 31.32 12.38 -22.10
C THR A 8 30.21 13.12 -21.36
N ASP A 9 30.57 13.80 -20.31
CA ASP A 9 29.78 14.84 -19.66
C ASP A 9 30.66 16.06 -19.31
N THR A 10 30.17 16.98 -18.50
CA THR A 10 30.92 18.20 -18.09
C THR A 10 32.16 17.89 -17.26
N PHE A 11 32.30 16.67 -16.71
CA PHE A 11 33.48 16.18 -15.96
C PHE A 11 34.48 15.44 -16.84
N GLY A 12 34.21 15.31 -18.16
CA GLY A 12 35.09 14.66 -19.10
C GLY A 12 34.66 13.25 -19.52
N PRO A 13 35.53 12.49 -20.19
CA PRO A 13 35.24 11.16 -20.71
C PRO A 13 35.14 10.11 -19.59
N ILE A 14 34.34 9.08 -19.84
CA ILE A 14 34.20 7.87 -19.00
C ILE A 14 33.82 6.69 -19.88
N GLU A 15 34.34 5.50 -19.53
CA GLU A 15 34.00 4.25 -20.18
C GLU A 15 32.68 3.69 -19.67
N VAL A 16 31.79 3.32 -20.60
CA VAL A 16 30.49 2.70 -20.33
C VAL A 16 30.41 1.41 -21.12
N ALA A 17 29.81 0.36 -20.61
CA ALA A 17 29.61 -0.90 -21.34
C ALA A 17 28.86 -0.65 -22.66
N ALA A 18 29.30 -1.31 -23.74
CA ALA A 18 28.80 -1.02 -25.08
C ALA A 18 27.35 -1.46 -25.32
N ASP A 19 26.86 -2.40 -24.52
CA ASP A 19 25.55 -3.04 -24.62
C ASP A 19 24.45 -2.40 -23.76
N VAL A 20 24.78 -1.33 -23.02
CA VAL A 20 23.80 -0.61 -22.19
C VAL A 20 23.44 0.75 -22.78
N TYR A 21 22.21 1.23 -22.50
CA TYR A 21 21.76 2.53 -22.99
C TYR A 21 22.05 3.70 -22.05
N TRP A 22 22.41 3.45 -20.76
CA TRP A 22 22.80 4.57 -19.90
C TRP A 22 24.13 5.18 -20.33
N GLY A 23 24.37 6.44 -19.97
CA GLY A 23 25.51 7.21 -20.38
C GLY A 23 26.44 7.59 -19.23
N ALA A 24 27.20 8.67 -19.46
CA ALA A 24 28.27 9.13 -18.57
C ALA A 24 27.80 9.46 -17.16
N GLN A 25 26.71 10.18 -17.01
CA GLN A 25 26.23 10.61 -15.69
C GLN A 25 25.74 9.43 -14.86
N SER A 26 25.01 8.51 -15.46
CA SER A 26 24.59 7.26 -14.79
C SER A 26 25.79 6.41 -14.40
N GLN A 27 26.78 6.30 -15.28
CA GLN A 27 28.01 5.54 -14.99
C GLN A 27 28.78 6.13 -13.80
N ARG A 28 28.84 7.46 -13.68
CA ARG A 28 29.44 8.12 -12.50
C ARG A 28 28.64 7.83 -11.23
N SER A 29 27.31 7.88 -11.31
CA SER A 29 26.43 7.58 -10.19
C SER A 29 26.64 6.17 -9.65
N ILE A 30 26.76 5.17 -10.54
CA ILE A 30 27.11 3.78 -10.17
C ILE A 30 28.43 3.73 -9.38
N GLY A 31 29.42 4.53 -9.80
CA GLY A 31 30.72 4.61 -9.14
C GLY A 31 30.68 5.29 -7.77
N ASN A 32 29.86 6.35 -7.66
CA ASN A 32 29.79 7.21 -6.47
C ASN A 32 28.90 6.67 -5.35
N PHE A 33 27.78 5.99 -5.67
CA PHE A 33 26.80 5.57 -4.71
C PHE A 33 26.74 4.04 -4.56
N LYS A 34 27.79 3.46 -3.99
CA LYS A 34 27.86 2.02 -3.67
C LYS A 34 27.23 1.76 -2.31
N ILE A 35 25.94 2.08 -2.17
CA ILE A 35 25.18 2.04 -0.91
C ILE A 35 23.98 1.12 -1.09
N GLY A 36 23.88 0.07 -0.27
CA GLY A 36 22.76 -0.86 -0.28
C GLY A 36 22.58 -1.59 -1.61
N TRP A 37 21.46 -2.26 -1.73
CA TRP A 37 21.03 -2.97 -2.95
C TRP A 37 19.71 -2.44 -3.52
N GLU A 38 19.03 -1.54 -2.78
CA GLU A 38 17.74 -1.00 -3.16
C GLU A 38 17.88 -0.16 -4.42
N ARG A 39 17.25 -0.63 -5.50
CA ARG A 39 17.22 0.06 -6.79
C ARG A 39 16.00 0.96 -6.90
N GLN A 40 16.06 1.90 -7.84
CA GLN A 40 14.87 2.68 -8.16
C GLN A 40 13.71 1.76 -8.52
N PRO A 41 12.52 1.94 -7.89
CA PRO A 41 11.37 1.08 -8.16
C PRO A 41 10.94 1.15 -9.63
N LYS A 42 10.58 0.01 -10.22
CA LYS A 42 10.07 -0.04 -11.61
C LYS A 42 8.91 0.93 -11.88
N PRO A 43 7.94 1.14 -10.96
CA PRO A 43 6.92 2.18 -11.16
C PRO A 43 7.49 3.59 -11.35
N VAL A 44 8.60 3.95 -10.68
CA VAL A 44 9.27 5.24 -10.88
C VAL A 44 9.92 5.31 -12.25
N ILE A 45 10.59 4.23 -12.69
CA ILE A 45 11.19 4.14 -14.03
C ILE A 45 10.11 4.32 -15.10
N ARG A 46 9.00 3.58 -14.99
CA ARG A 46 7.83 3.71 -15.85
C ARG A 46 7.29 5.15 -15.87
N ALA A 47 7.15 5.77 -14.71
CA ALA A 47 6.66 7.14 -14.56
C ALA A 47 7.61 8.15 -15.21
N LEU A 48 8.93 7.98 -15.08
CA LEU A 48 9.91 8.79 -15.83
C LEU A 48 9.70 8.66 -17.34
N GLY A 49 9.49 7.44 -17.85
CA GLY A 49 9.13 7.22 -19.25
C GLY A 49 7.87 7.98 -19.67
N ILE A 50 6.82 7.97 -18.84
CA ILE A 50 5.57 8.71 -19.06
C ILE A 50 5.83 10.21 -19.14
N VAL A 51 6.61 10.77 -18.19
CA VAL A 51 6.96 12.19 -18.19
C VAL A 51 7.73 12.55 -19.48
N LYS A 52 8.74 11.75 -19.86
CA LYS A 52 9.56 12.05 -21.07
C LYS A 52 8.74 11.97 -22.35
N ARG A 53 7.84 10.98 -22.48
CA ARG A 53 6.91 10.91 -23.58
C ARG A 53 5.98 12.11 -23.63
N ALA A 54 5.32 12.43 -22.53
CA ALA A 54 4.38 13.55 -22.43
C ALA A 54 5.06 14.90 -22.71
N ALA A 55 6.29 15.09 -22.19
CA ALA A 55 7.07 16.31 -22.42
C ALA A 55 7.50 16.44 -23.90
N ALA A 56 7.93 15.37 -24.56
CA ALA A 56 8.26 15.40 -25.98
C ALA A 56 7.03 15.73 -26.84
N GLU A 57 5.88 15.10 -26.56
CA GLU A 57 4.61 15.40 -27.25
C GLU A 57 4.18 16.87 -27.04
N ALA A 58 4.31 17.38 -25.80
CA ALA A 58 3.99 18.78 -25.47
C ALA A 58 4.94 19.76 -26.18
N ASN A 59 6.24 19.49 -26.18
CA ASN A 59 7.23 20.35 -26.86
C ASN A 59 7.06 20.36 -28.37
N MET A 60 6.67 19.24 -29.01
CA MET A 60 6.30 19.20 -30.41
C MET A 60 5.08 20.07 -30.71
N GLU A 61 4.01 19.94 -29.91
CA GLU A 61 2.78 20.70 -30.09
C GLU A 61 2.98 22.21 -29.89
N LEU A 62 3.89 22.59 -28.97
CA LEU A 62 4.27 23.98 -28.74
C LEU A 62 5.35 24.50 -29.71
N GLY A 63 5.73 23.71 -30.73
CA GLY A 63 6.70 24.09 -31.76
C GLY A 63 8.13 24.27 -31.25
N LYS A 64 8.50 23.65 -30.11
CA LYS A 64 9.84 23.74 -29.51
C LYS A 64 10.75 22.58 -29.91
N LEU A 65 10.19 21.41 -30.19
CA LEU A 65 10.93 20.20 -30.55
C LEU A 65 10.61 19.81 -32.01
N ASP A 66 11.64 19.52 -32.77
CA ASP A 66 11.48 19.00 -34.13
C ASP A 66 10.64 17.73 -34.11
N PRO A 67 9.58 17.61 -34.95
CA PRO A 67 8.67 16.46 -34.95
C PRO A 67 9.38 15.12 -35.24
N LYS A 68 10.45 15.07 -36.01
CA LYS A 68 11.19 13.82 -36.30
C LYS A 68 11.97 13.37 -35.06
N ILE A 69 12.63 14.30 -34.39
CA ILE A 69 13.34 14.04 -33.13
C ILE A 69 12.33 13.67 -32.04
N GLY A 70 11.23 14.42 -31.92
CA GLY A 70 10.19 14.13 -30.93
C GLY A 70 9.55 12.77 -31.10
N ALA A 71 9.27 12.34 -32.33
CA ALA A 71 8.67 11.03 -32.62
C ALA A 71 9.54 9.85 -32.15
N VAL A 72 10.85 9.91 -32.33
CA VAL A 72 11.75 8.85 -31.88
C VAL A 72 11.96 8.87 -30.36
N ILE A 73 11.95 10.07 -29.74
CA ILE A 73 11.93 10.18 -28.25
C ILE A 73 10.67 9.54 -27.69
N VAL A 74 9.50 9.83 -28.25
CA VAL A 74 8.23 9.21 -27.87
C VAL A 74 8.28 7.68 -27.98
N ALA A 75 8.83 7.15 -29.09
CA ALA A 75 8.97 5.71 -29.30
C ALA A 75 9.91 5.08 -28.26
N ALA A 76 11.07 5.66 -27.99
CA ALA A 76 12.02 5.18 -27.01
C ALA A 76 11.45 5.28 -25.57
N ALA A 77 10.78 6.38 -25.24
CA ALA A 77 10.10 6.54 -23.96
C ALA A 77 8.98 5.51 -23.77
N GLN A 78 8.28 5.13 -24.84
CA GLN A 78 7.28 4.07 -24.78
C GLN A 78 7.89 2.71 -24.43
N GLU A 79 9.09 2.38 -24.93
CA GLU A 79 9.80 1.15 -24.55
C GLU A 79 10.16 1.16 -23.04
N VAL A 80 10.48 2.32 -22.46
CA VAL A 80 10.67 2.46 -20.99
C VAL A 80 9.34 2.23 -20.25
N ILE A 81 8.25 2.83 -20.72
CA ILE A 81 6.90 2.64 -20.15
C ILE A 81 6.49 1.16 -20.15
N ASP A 82 6.82 0.45 -21.25
CA ASP A 82 6.50 -0.98 -21.43
C ASP A 82 7.43 -1.92 -20.63
N GLY A 83 8.44 -1.38 -19.91
CA GLY A 83 9.41 -2.17 -19.14
C GLY A 83 10.46 -2.90 -19.98
N LYS A 84 10.54 -2.65 -21.30
CA LYS A 84 11.49 -3.30 -22.21
C LYS A 84 12.94 -2.91 -21.94
N LEU A 85 13.16 -1.77 -21.29
CA LEU A 85 14.47 -1.20 -21.00
C LEU A 85 14.81 -1.19 -19.50
N ASP A 86 14.09 -1.93 -18.64
CA ASP A 86 14.25 -1.95 -17.19
C ASP A 86 15.69 -2.23 -16.75
N ASP A 87 16.42 -3.12 -17.46
CA ASP A 87 17.81 -3.50 -17.14
C ASP A 87 18.81 -2.36 -17.35
N HIS A 88 18.41 -1.27 -18.00
CA HIS A 88 19.21 -0.09 -18.22
C HIS A 88 19.03 1.01 -17.14
N PHE A 89 18.36 0.66 -16.02
CA PHE A 89 18.14 1.55 -14.87
C PHE A 89 18.78 0.97 -13.60
N PRO A 90 20.12 0.98 -13.49
CA PRO A 90 20.84 0.28 -12.43
C PRO A 90 20.97 1.07 -11.14
N LEU A 91 20.47 2.33 -11.08
CA LEU A 91 20.77 3.25 -9.99
C LEU A 91 20.08 2.87 -8.68
N VAL A 92 20.82 3.07 -7.58
CA VAL A 92 20.29 2.84 -6.24
C VAL A 92 19.36 3.96 -5.78
N VAL A 93 18.53 3.68 -4.79
CA VAL A 93 17.71 4.68 -4.08
C VAL A 93 18.59 5.70 -3.36
N TRP A 94 19.70 5.24 -2.79
CA TRP A 94 20.66 6.03 -1.99
C TRP A 94 21.59 6.85 -2.89
N GLN A 95 21.00 7.87 -3.53
CA GLN A 95 21.66 8.80 -4.46
C GLN A 95 21.38 10.25 -4.05
N THR A 96 21.61 11.23 -4.92
CA THR A 96 21.19 12.60 -4.63
C THR A 96 19.71 12.70 -4.35
N GLY A 97 19.36 13.41 -3.31
CA GLY A 97 17.99 13.45 -2.79
C GLY A 97 16.96 14.12 -3.69
N SER A 98 17.38 14.88 -4.70
CA SER A 98 16.51 15.43 -5.75
C SER A 98 16.06 14.39 -6.80
N GLY A 99 16.73 13.23 -6.86
CA GLY A 99 16.53 12.23 -7.91
C GLY A 99 17.18 12.59 -9.26
N THR A 100 18.10 13.54 -9.28
CA THR A 100 18.74 14.02 -10.52
C THR A 100 19.40 12.90 -11.32
N GLN A 101 20.12 11.98 -10.67
CA GLN A 101 20.76 10.89 -11.40
C GLN A 101 19.74 9.98 -12.07
N SER A 102 18.60 9.69 -11.45
CA SER A 102 17.52 8.89 -12.07
C SER A 102 16.86 9.62 -13.24
N ASN A 103 16.66 10.94 -13.13
CA ASN A 103 16.18 11.73 -14.27
C ASN A 103 17.19 11.69 -15.42
N MET A 104 18.49 11.85 -15.13
CA MET A 104 19.54 11.79 -16.13
C MET A 104 19.67 10.37 -16.73
N ASN A 105 19.50 9.32 -15.93
CA ASN A 105 19.47 7.95 -16.43
C ASN A 105 18.35 7.77 -17.48
N ALA A 106 17.14 8.25 -17.20
CA ALA A 106 16.04 8.23 -18.17
C ALA A 106 16.38 9.03 -19.44
N ASN A 107 16.98 10.23 -19.29
CA ASN A 107 17.40 11.03 -20.44
C ASN A 107 18.44 10.32 -21.31
N GLU A 108 19.46 9.72 -20.69
CA GLU A 108 20.52 9.00 -21.38
C GLU A 108 20.02 7.75 -22.07
N VAL A 109 19.22 6.92 -21.39
CA VAL A 109 18.62 5.69 -21.95
C VAL A 109 17.74 6.01 -23.15
N ILE A 110 16.82 6.97 -23.01
CA ILE A 110 15.91 7.37 -24.10
C ILE A 110 16.69 7.99 -25.26
N SER A 111 17.68 8.85 -24.97
CA SER A 111 18.52 9.46 -26.03
C SER A 111 19.30 8.41 -26.81
N ASN A 112 20.01 7.50 -26.14
CA ASN A 112 20.81 6.47 -26.79
C ASN A 112 19.92 5.49 -27.58
N ARG A 113 18.75 5.10 -27.05
CA ARG A 113 17.80 4.27 -27.76
C ARG A 113 17.24 4.97 -29.01
N ALA A 114 16.90 6.25 -28.90
CA ALA A 114 16.44 7.05 -30.04
C ALA A 114 17.53 7.21 -31.10
N ILE A 115 18.79 7.42 -30.72
CA ILE A 115 19.95 7.48 -31.64
C ILE A 115 20.08 6.16 -32.41
N GLU A 116 20.01 5.03 -31.72
CA GLU A 116 20.07 3.69 -32.34
C GLU A 116 18.92 3.48 -33.32
N MET A 117 17.69 3.87 -32.96
CA MET A 117 16.52 3.79 -33.88
C MET A 117 16.73 4.59 -35.19
N LEU A 118 17.51 5.65 -35.11
CA LEU A 118 17.88 6.48 -36.28
C LEU A 118 19.14 5.99 -37.02
N GLY A 119 19.73 4.86 -36.59
CA GLY A 119 20.96 4.32 -37.17
C GLY A 119 22.22 5.12 -36.80
N GLY A 120 22.17 5.94 -35.73
CA GLY A 120 23.30 6.71 -35.23
C GLY A 120 24.20 5.91 -34.29
N VAL A 121 25.22 6.55 -33.77
CA VAL A 121 26.20 5.95 -32.85
C VAL A 121 25.83 6.32 -31.41
N MET A 122 25.55 5.32 -30.57
CA MET A 122 25.26 5.52 -29.14
C MET A 122 26.40 6.27 -28.44
N GLY A 123 26.05 7.20 -27.52
CA GLY A 123 27.01 8.06 -26.83
C GLY A 123 27.41 9.32 -27.60
N SER A 124 27.07 9.41 -28.91
CA SER A 124 27.40 10.60 -29.73
C SER A 124 26.59 11.84 -29.37
N LYS A 125 25.46 11.69 -28.66
CA LYS A 125 24.48 12.76 -28.40
C LYS A 125 23.90 13.40 -29.66
N SER A 126 23.99 12.73 -30.79
CA SER A 126 23.51 13.18 -32.08
C SER A 126 22.86 12.02 -32.84
N PRO A 127 21.69 12.22 -33.46
CA PRO A 127 20.94 13.47 -33.59
C PRO A 127 20.06 13.79 -32.37
N VAL A 128 20.00 12.96 -31.34
CA VAL A 128 19.19 13.18 -30.12
C VAL A 128 20.12 13.47 -28.94
N HIS A 129 19.96 14.64 -28.31
CA HIS A 129 20.74 15.03 -27.13
C HIS A 129 19.93 14.78 -25.85
N PRO A 130 20.51 14.17 -24.77
CA PRO A 130 19.76 13.85 -23.55
C PRO A 130 19.23 15.09 -22.82
N ASN A 131 19.98 16.20 -22.80
CA ASN A 131 19.57 17.44 -22.12
C ASN A 131 18.74 18.34 -23.04
N ASP A 132 19.20 18.58 -24.28
CA ASP A 132 18.61 19.60 -25.15
C ASP A 132 17.28 19.14 -25.77
N HIS A 133 17.10 17.81 -25.95
CA HIS A 133 15.91 17.24 -26.56
C HIS A 133 15.05 16.45 -25.56
N VAL A 134 15.61 15.42 -24.89
CA VAL A 134 14.82 14.56 -23.98
C VAL A 134 14.40 15.31 -22.73
N ASN A 135 15.26 16.16 -22.19
CA ASN A 135 14.99 16.99 -20.98
C ASN A 135 14.48 18.40 -21.30
N MET A 136 14.14 18.69 -22.55
CA MET A 136 13.66 20.02 -22.99
C MET A 136 12.49 20.50 -22.14
N SER A 137 12.53 21.77 -21.69
CA SER A 137 11.53 22.43 -20.82
C SER A 137 11.39 21.83 -19.42
N GLN A 138 12.36 21.05 -18.95
CA GLN A 138 12.31 20.31 -17.70
C GLN A 138 13.54 20.59 -16.83
N SER A 139 13.41 20.33 -15.54
CA SER A 139 14.49 20.14 -14.57
C SER A 139 14.30 18.80 -13.86
N SER A 140 15.36 18.22 -13.30
CA SER A 140 15.21 17.08 -12.40
C SER A 140 14.31 17.43 -11.19
N ASN A 141 14.32 18.71 -10.79
CA ASN A 141 13.61 19.20 -9.62
C ASN A 141 12.08 19.14 -9.76
N ASP A 142 11.54 19.33 -10.96
CA ASP A 142 10.10 19.17 -11.24
C ASP A 142 9.76 17.77 -11.81
N THR A 143 10.69 17.15 -12.54
CA THR A 143 10.48 15.87 -13.22
C THR A 143 10.41 14.70 -12.25
N TYR A 144 11.34 14.61 -11.30
CA TYR A 144 11.35 13.47 -10.37
C TYR A 144 10.14 13.49 -9.40
N PRO A 145 9.75 14.63 -8.78
CA PRO A 145 8.49 14.70 -8.03
C PRO A 145 7.26 14.36 -8.86
N THR A 146 7.20 14.79 -10.12
CA THR A 146 6.13 14.40 -11.04
C THR A 146 6.09 12.88 -11.23
N ALA A 147 7.24 12.23 -11.46
CA ALA A 147 7.32 10.78 -11.58
C ALA A 147 6.93 10.06 -10.28
N MET A 148 7.29 10.61 -9.11
CA MET A 148 6.85 10.09 -7.81
C MET A 148 5.32 10.07 -7.71
N HIS A 149 4.67 11.20 -8.01
CA HIS A 149 3.23 11.33 -7.95
C HIS A 149 2.52 10.36 -8.92
N ILE A 150 3.01 10.26 -10.16
CA ILE A 150 2.46 9.32 -11.16
C ILE A 150 2.57 7.88 -10.65
N ALA A 151 3.77 7.47 -10.22
CA ALA A 151 4.02 6.11 -9.75
C ALA A 151 3.15 5.75 -8.54
N CYS A 152 3.07 6.66 -7.55
CA CYS A 152 2.26 6.43 -6.34
C CYS A 152 0.76 6.39 -6.66
N ALA A 153 0.26 7.30 -7.49
CA ALA A 153 -1.15 7.31 -7.87
C ALA A 153 -1.55 6.07 -8.68
N GLU A 154 -0.74 5.64 -9.64
CA GLU A 154 -0.98 4.40 -10.40
C GLU A 154 -0.99 3.18 -9.47
N GLN A 155 0.00 3.06 -8.57
CA GLN A 155 0.13 1.94 -7.64
C GLN A 155 -1.06 1.85 -6.69
N VAL A 156 -1.50 3.00 -6.14
CA VAL A 156 -2.68 3.05 -5.28
C VAL A 156 -3.95 2.71 -6.04
N ALA A 157 -4.18 3.37 -7.19
CA ALA A 157 -5.45 3.26 -7.90
C ALA A 157 -5.62 1.92 -8.63
N LYS A 158 -4.54 1.36 -9.18
CA LYS A 158 -4.59 0.20 -10.08
C LYS A 158 -4.23 -1.12 -9.41
N GLU A 159 -3.55 -1.10 -8.26
CA GLU A 159 -3.10 -2.31 -7.56
C GLU A 159 -3.60 -2.38 -6.12
N LEU A 160 -3.30 -1.39 -5.28
CA LEU A 160 -3.65 -1.45 -3.87
C LEU A 160 -5.17 -1.45 -3.64
N MET A 161 -5.89 -0.53 -4.26
CA MET A 161 -7.35 -0.44 -4.05
C MET A 161 -8.09 -1.70 -4.52
N PRO A 162 -7.83 -2.26 -5.73
CA PRO A 162 -8.45 -3.52 -6.14
C PRO A 162 -8.15 -4.69 -5.20
N ALA A 163 -6.91 -4.80 -4.70
CA ALA A 163 -6.53 -5.84 -3.74
C ALA A 163 -7.31 -5.73 -2.41
N LEU A 164 -7.47 -4.51 -1.89
CA LEU A 164 -8.27 -4.27 -0.69
C LEU A 164 -9.77 -4.51 -0.91
N GLU A 165 -10.28 -4.19 -2.09
CA GLU A 165 -11.67 -4.47 -2.48
C GLU A 165 -11.92 -5.98 -2.60
N HIS A 166 -10.95 -6.76 -3.09
CA HIS A 166 -11.00 -8.22 -3.11
C HIS A 166 -11.12 -8.80 -1.69
N LEU A 167 -10.30 -8.35 -0.76
CA LEU A 167 -10.38 -8.74 0.66
C LEU A 167 -11.72 -8.33 1.28
N HIS A 168 -12.21 -7.11 0.98
CA HIS A 168 -13.51 -6.63 1.45
C HIS A 168 -14.65 -7.55 0.99
N ALA A 169 -14.64 -7.98 -0.26
CA ALA A 169 -15.65 -8.89 -0.82
C ALA A 169 -15.65 -10.26 -0.12
N ALA A 170 -14.47 -10.80 0.18
CA ALA A 170 -14.33 -12.07 0.91
C ALA A 170 -14.85 -11.96 2.35
N LEU A 171 -14.49 -10.89 3.07
CA LEU A 171 -15.02 -10.64 4.42
C LEU A 171 -16.54 -10.47 4.43
N LYS A 172 -17.11 -9.79 3.42
CA LYS A 172 -18.56 -9.66 3.25
C LYS A 172 -19.25 -11.02 3.05
N THR A 173 -18.59 -11.94 2.33
CA THR A 173 -19.09 -13.31 2.15
C THR A 173 -19.11 -14.06 3.48
N LYS A 174 -18.04 -13.95 4.28
CA LYS A 174 -17.96 -14.57 5.61
C LYS A 174 -18.95 -13.96 6.61
N GLU A 175 -19.12 -12.64 6.62
CA GLU A 175 -20.15 -11.95 7.40
C GLU A 175 -21.53 -12.58 7.19
N LYS A 176 -21.91 -12.81 5.93
CA LYS A 176 -23.19 -13.42 5.58
C LYS A 176 -23.28 -14.91 5.98
N ALA A 177 -22.22 -15.66 5.69
CA ALA A 177 -22.16 -17.08 6.00
C ALA A 177 -22.28 -17.36 7.51
N PHE A 178 -21.71 -16.49 8.32
CA PHE A 178 -21.66 -16.64 9.78
C PHE A 178 -22.75 -15.86 10.52
N ALA A 179 -23.72 -15.28 9.84
CA ALA A 179 -24.75 -14.42 10.42
C ALA A 179 -25.63 -15.11 11.48
N HIS A 180 -25.79 -16.42 11.36
CA HIS A 180 -26.63 -17.22 12.25
C HIS A 180 -25.87 -17.83 13.45
N ILE A 181 -24.54 -17.76 13.48
CA ILE A 181 -23.70 -18.41 14.49
C ILE A 181 -23.55 -17.48 15.69
N ILE A 182 -24.24 -17.80 16.79
CA ILE A 182 -24.16 -17.02 18.03
C ILE A 182 -22.95 -17.48 18.83
N LYS A 183 -22.15 -16.54 19.26
CA LYS A 183 -20.92 -16.77 20.03
C LYS A 183 -20.82 -15.84 21.24
N ILE A 184 -19.90 -16.17 22.15
CA ILE A 184 -19.50 -15.24 23.22
C ILE A 184 -18.76 -14.04 22.62
N GLY A 185 -19.12 -12.84 23.02
CA GLY A 185 -18.33 -11.64 22.77
C GLY A 185 -17.16 -11.56 23.76
N ARG A 186 -16.12 -10.80 23.40
CA ARG A 186 -14.98 -10.52 24.27
C ARG A 186 -14.62 -9.03 24.24
N THR A 187 -14.51 -8.46 25.43
CA THR A 187 -13.93 -7.12 25.64
C THR A 187 -12.79 -7.25 26.64
N HIS A 188 -11.68 -6.55 26.44
CA HIS A 188 -10.45 -6.74 27.23
C HIS A 188 -9.92 -8.18 27.22
N THR A 189 -10.24 -8.95 26.16
CA THR A 189 -10.04 -10.41 26.08
C THR A 189 -10.79 -11.24 27.13
N GLN A 190 -11.71 -10.61 27.88
CA GLN A 190 -12.59 -11.24 28.87
C GLN A 190 -13.97 -11.51 28.27
N ASP A 191 -14.68 -12.51 28.82
CA ASP A 191 -16.03 -12.86 28.40
C ASP A 191 -16.98 -11.66 28.54
N ALA A 192 -17.78 -11.44 27.49
CA ALA A 192 -18.79 -10.39 27.42
C ALA A 192 -20.14 -10.97 26.96
N THR A 193 -21.09 -10.11 26.63
CA THR A 193 -22.41 -10.53 26.13
C THR A 193 -22.30 -11.12 24.72
N PRO A 194 -23.26 -11.97 24.31
CA PRO A 194 -23.26 -12.61 22.99
C PRO A 194 -23.34 -11.62 21.84
N LEU A 195 -22.82 -12.08 20.70
CA LEU A 195 -23.04 -11.51 19.36
C LEU A 195 -23.04 -12.66 18.37
N THR A 196 -23.28 -12.40 17.09
CA THR A 196 -23.03 -13.43 16.07
C THR A 196 -21.59 -13.30 15.52
N LEU A 197 -21.03 -14.41 15.06
CA LEU A 197 -19.75 -14.42 14.34
C LEU A 197 -19.83 -13.53 13.09
N GLY A 198 -20.99 -13.50 12.42
CA GLY A 198 -21.22 -12.57 11.31
C GLY A 198 -21.14 -11.10 11.73
N GLN A 199 -21.64 -10.72 12.90
CA GLN A 199 -21.49 -9.35 13.44
C GLN A 199 -20.03 -9.01 13.72
N GLU A 200 -19.23 -9.96 14.23
CA GLU A 200 -17.79 -9.79 14.42
C GLU A 200 -17.07 -9.53 13.07
N PHE A 201 -17.35 -10.35 12.06
CA PHE A 201 -16.81 -10.16 10.70
C PHE A 201 -17.33 -8.87 10.03
N SER A 202 -18.53 -8.41 10.35
CA SER A 202 -19.05 -7.12 9.86
C SER A 202 -18.19 -5.94 10.30
N GLY A 203 -17.65 -6.01 11.53
CA GLY A 203 -16.70 -5.03 12.05
C GLY A 203 -15.41 -4.98 11.22
N TYR A 204 -14.86 -6.15 10.88
CA TYR A 204 -13.66 -6.26 10.03
C TYR A 204 -13.92 -5.68 8.63
N ARG A 205 -15.03 -6.09 8.00
CA ARG A 205 -15.43 -5.56 6.70
C ARG A 205 -15.60 -4.05 6.72
N GLN A 206 -16.23 -3.49 7.78
CA GLN A 206 -16.45 -2.05 7.87
C GLN A 206 -15.16 -1.27 8.06
N GLN A 207 -14.19 -1.79 8.84
CA GLN A 207 -12.85 -1.18 8.94
C GLN A 207 -12.19 -1.07 7.58
N LEU A 208 -12.27 -2.13 6.78
CA LEU A 208 -11.70 -2.17 5.44
C LEU A 208 -12.39 -1.18 4.49
N ALA A 209 -13.72 -1.14 4.47
CA ALA A 209 -14.49 -0.19 3.66
C ALA A 209 -14.14 1.27 3.99
N ASN A 210 -14.03 1.59 5.28
CA ASN A 210 -13.63 2.92 5.72
C ASN A 210 -12.19 3.26 5.32
N GLY A 211 -11.29 2.27 5.39
CA GLY A 211 -9.90 2.43 4.98
C GLY A 211 -9.76 2.70 3.48
N VAL A 212 -10.45 1.93 2.62
CA VAL A 212 -10.48 2.14 1.17
C VAL A 212 -10.97 3.55 0.83
N ARG A 213 -12.05 3.99 1.47
CA ARG A 213 -12.55 5.36 1.27
C ARG A 213 -11.50 6.42 1.66
N ARG A 214 -10.86 6.29 2.83
CA ARG A 214 -9.81 7.21 3.27
C ARG A 214 -8.65 7.27 2.28
N ILE A 215 -8.18 6.13 1.79
CA ILE A 215 -7.11 6.09 0.78
C ILE A 215 -7.56 6.79 -0.49
N LYS A 216 -8.77 6.50 -0.98
CA LYS A 216 -9.33 7.14 -2.18
C LYS A 216 -9.39 8.66 -2.05
N ASP A 217 -9.80 9.17 -0.89
CA ASP A 217 -9.93 10.60 -0.62
C ASP A 217 -8.58 11.34 -0.66
N THR A 218 -7.44 10.64 -0.50
CA THR A 218 -6.10 11.23 -0.57
C THR A 218 -5.55 11.36 -1.98
N LEU A 219 -6.14 10.70 -2.98
CA LEU A 219 -5.62 10.68 -4.34
C LEU A 219 -5.57 12.06 -5.01
N HIS A 220 -6.45 12.99 -4.60
CA HIS A 220 -6.50 14.34 -5.18
C HIS A 220 -5.14 15.04 -5.14
N GLY A 221 -4.44 15.01 -4.00
CA GLY A 221 -3.12 15.62 -3.88
C GLY A 221 -2.05 14.92 -4.72
N LEU A 222 -2.17 13.59 -4.93
CA LEU A 222 -1.24 12.87 -5.80
C LEU A 222 -1.45 13.18 -7.28
N TYR A 223 -2.61 13.69 -7.68
CA TYR A 223 -2.87 14.06 -9.07
C TYR A 223 -2.29 15.43 -9.45
N GLU A 224 -1.82 16.23 -8.51
CA GLU A 224 -1.23 17.53 -8.74
C GLU A 224 0.27 17.39 -9.06
N LEU A 225 0.67 17.83 -10.27
CA LEU A 225 2.00 17.59 -10.81
C LEU A 225 2.90 18.82 -10.74
N ALA A 226 4.14 18.61 -10.29
CA ALA A 226 5.19 19.64 -10.24
C ALA A 226 5.71 20.07 -11.61
N GLN A 227 5.53 19.22 -12.65
CA GLN A 227 6.09 19.45 -13.98
C GLN A 227 5.72 20.84 -14.53
N GLY A 228 6.71 21.52 -15.09
CA GLY A 228 6.60 22.89 -15.56
C GLY A 228 7.11 23.94 -14.56
N GLY A 229 7.39 23.55 -13.30
CA GLY A 229 8.03 24.44 -12.33
C GLY A 229 9.52 24.66 -12.60
N THR A 230 10.14 23.73 -13.33
CA THR A 230 11.57 23.68 -13.63
C THR A 230 12.46 23.72 -12.39
N ALA A 231 13.44 24.60 -12.31
CA ALA A 231 14.49 24.53 -11.29
C ALA A 231 14.00 24.85 -9.87
N VAL A 232 13.15 25.87 -9.70
CA VAL A 232 12.73 26.41 -8.40
C VAL A 232 11.22 26.72 -8.30
N GLY A 233 10.45 26.45 -9.36
CA GLY A 233 8.99 26.72 -9.38
C GLY A 233 8.57 27.87 -10.31
N THR A 234 9.51 28.63 -10.87
CA THR A 234 9.21 29.78 -11.74
C THR A 234 8.88 29.42 -13.18
N GLY A 235 9.16 28.19 -13.60
CA GLY A 235 8.98 27.75 -14.98
C GLY A 235 10.03 28.30 -15.96
N LEU A 236 11.20 28.72 -15.45
CA LEU A 236 12.29 29.25 -16.29
C LEU A 236 12.64 28.24 -17.40
N ASN A 237 12.74 28.74 -18.65
CA ASN A 237 13.02 27.97 -19.87
C ASN A 237 11.91 27.01 -20.34
N ALA A 238 10.76 26.93 -19.67
CA ALA A 238 9.58 26.25 -20.18
C ALA A 238 8.69 27.24 -20.98
N PRO A 239 8.14 26.85 -22.13
CA PRO A 239 7.21 27.71 -22.88
C PRO A 239 5.88 27.83 -22.12
N VAL A 240 5.18 28.96 -22.35
CA VAL A 240 3.84 29.18 -21.80
C VAL A 240 2.88 28.06 -22.24
N GLY A 241 2.13 27.51 -21.31
CA GLY A 241 1.19 26.40 -21.55
C GLY A 241 1.81 24.99 -21.45
N PHE A 242 3.13 24.89 -21.23
CA PHE A 242 3.79 23.59 -21.11
C PHE A 242 3.28 22.79 -19.89
N ALA A 243 3.13 23.41 -18.74
CA ALA A 243 2.74 22.75 -17.50
C ALA A 243 1.35 22.11 -17.61
N GLU A 244 0.38 22.85 -18.17
CA GLU A 244 -0.99 22.36 -18.39
C GLU A 244 -1.04 21.24 -19.44
N LEU A 245 -0.29 21.44 -20.53
CA LEU A 245 -0.29 20.49 -21.64
C LEU A 245 0.37 19.16 -21.27
N VAL A 246 1.51 19.20 -20.57
CA VAL A 246 2.19 17.98 -20.12
C VAL A 246 1.35 17.21 -19.11
N ALA A 247 0.68 17.89 -18.18
CA ALA A 247 -0.23 17.23 -17.23
C ALA A 247 -1.41 16.57 -17.93
N LYS A 248 -2.00 17.23 -18.94
CA LYS A 248 -3.06 16.64 -19.76
C LYS A 248 -2.58 15.38 -20.50
N LYS A 249 -1.40 15.42 -21.12
CA LYS A 249 -0.83 14.24 -21.82
C LYS A 249 -0.55 13.09 -20.85
N ILE A 250 -0.07 13.39 -19.64
CA ILE A 250 0.10 12.39 -18.58
C ILE A 250 -1.25 11.75 -18.21
N ALA A 251 -2.30 12.57 -18.05
CA ALA A 251 -3.64 12.08 -17.77
C ALA A 251 -4.18 11.16 -18.89
N ASP A 252 -3.96 11.55 -20.15
CA ASP A 252 -4.36 10.75 -21.30
C ASP A 252 -3.61 9.39 -21.39
N ILE A 253 -2.31 9.37 -21.07
CA ILE A 253 -1.48 8.16 -21.07
C ILE A 253 -1.86 7.21 -19.92
N THR A 254 -2.12 7.76 -18.76
CA THR A 254 -2.34 6.96 -17.53
C THR A 254 -3.79 6.61 -17.29
N HIS A 255 -4.72 7.33 -17.91
CA HIS A 255 -6.17 7.30 -17.64
C HIS A 255 -6.51 7.67 -16.18
N LEU A 256 -5.69 8.51 -15.55
CA LEU A 256 -5.91 9.08 -14.24
C LEU A 256 -6.00 10.62 -14.35
N PRO A 257 -6.77 11.29 -13.48
CA PRO A 257 -7.10 12.71 -13.65
C PRO A 257 -5.99 13.64 -13.16
N PHE A 258 -4.78 13.46 -13.68
CA PHE A 258 -3.65 14.33 -13.37
C PHE A 258 -3.87 15.75 -13.89
N ILE A 259 -3.47 16.71 -13.08
CA ILE A 259 -3.53 18.16 -13.37
C ILE A 259 -2.19 18.81 -13.02
N THR A 260 -1.96 20.00 -13.56
CA THR A 260 -0.82 20.81 -13.13
C THR A 260 -1.05 21.33 -11.71
N ALA A 261 -0.04 21.22 -10.82
CA ALA A 261 -0.15 21.74 -9.47
C ALA A 261 -0.42 23.25 -9.47
N PRO A 262 -1.34 23.74 -8.62
CA PRO A 262 -1.71 25.15 -8.56
C PRO A 262 -0.56 26.06 -8.09
N ASN A 263 0.40 25.48 -7.34
CA ASN A 263 1.59 26.19 -6.87
C ASN A 263 2.83 25.31 -7.09
N LYS A 264 3.71 25.74 -7.99
CA LYS A 264 4.93 24.97 -8.33
C LYS A 264 6.01 25.05 -7.27
N PHE A 265 6.03 26.10 -6.45
CA PHE A 265 7.00 26.24 -5.36
C PHE A 265 6.72 25.23 -4.26
N GLU A 266 5.44 25.05 -3.88
CA GLU A 266 5.01 24.00 -2.95
C GLU A 266 5.29 22.61 -3.53
N ALA A 267 4.92 22.37 -4.79
CA ALA A 267 5.03 21.06 -5.43
C ALA A 267 6.49 20.55 -5.57
N LEU A 268 7.49 21.44 -5.56
CA LEU A 268 8.92 21.09 -5.58
C LEU A 268 9.49 20.88 -4.17
N ALA A 269 9.05 21.68 -3.20
CA ALA A 269 9.65 21.79 -1.88
C ALA A 269 8.94 20.99 -0.79
N ALA A 270 7.66 20.70 -0.96
CA ALA A 270 6.84 19.96 -0.02
C ALA A 270 6.21 18.73 -0.69
N HIS A 271 6.13 17.63 0.04
CA HIS A 271 5.49 16.40 -0.43
C HIS A 271 4.40 15.94 0.54
N ASP A 272 3.64 16.90 1.06
CA ASP A 272 2.56 16.69 2.04
C ASP A 272 1.49 15.74 1.49
N ALA A 273 1.20 15.80 0.19
CA ALA A 273 0.28 14.87 -0.47
C ALA A 273 0.72 13.40 -0.34
N MET A 274 2.02 13.12 -0.46
CA MET A 274 2.56 11.77 -0.27
C MET A 274 2.51 11.35 1.20
N VAL A 275 2.88 12.24 2.12
CA VAL A 275 2.81 11.96 3.58
C VAL A 275 1.38 11.70 4.00
N PHE A 276 0.43 12.51 3.56
CA PHE A 276 -0.98 12.36 3.86
C PHE A 276 -1.58 11.07 3.29
N SER A 277 -1.29 10.77 2.04
CA SER A 277 -1.76 9.54 1.39
C SER A 277 -1.19 8.30 2.07
N HIS A 278 0.12 8.30 2.39
CA HIS A 278 0.72 7.19 3.12
C HIS A 278 0.18 7.07 4.56
N GLY A 279 -0.20 8.17 5.20
CA GLY A 279 -0.90 8.18 6.49
C GLY A 279 -2.23 7.41 6.45
N ALA A 280 -2.99 7.54 5.36
CA ALA A 280 -4.20 6.75 5.13
C ALA A 280 -3.89 5.25 4.92
N ILE A 281 -2.82 4.92 4.18
CA ILE A 281 -2.32 3.55 4.00
C ILE A 281 -1.86 2.97 5.34
N ASN A 282 -1.16 3.75 6.15
CA ASN A 282 -0.74 3.38 7.50
C ASN A 282 -1.94 3.08 8.42
N THR A 283 -3.01 3.86 8.32
CA THR A 283 -4.26 3.60 9.05
C THR A 283 -4.90 2.28 8.62
N MET A 284 -4.87 1.96 7.31
CA MET A 284 -5.32 0.67 6.79
C MET A 284 -4.47 -0.47 7.33
N ALA A 285 -3.15 -0.30 7.39
CA ALA A 285 -2.25 -1.30 7.98
C ALA A 285 -2.61 -1.59 9.45
N GLY A 286 -2.96 -0.56 10.24
CA GLY A 286 -3.47 -0.73 11.60
C GLY A 286 -4.75 -1.56 11.65
N SER A 287 -5.68 -1.35 10.73
CA SER A 287 -6.91 -2.15 10.61
C SER A 287 -6.61 -3.60 10.26
N LEU A 288 -5.76 -3.84 9.26
CA LEU A 288 -5.39 -5.19 8.82
C LEU A 288 -4.60 -5.94 9.89
N PHE A 289 -3.72 -5.25 10.62
CA PHE A 289 -2.99 -5.81 11.75
C PHE A 289 -3.94 -6.35 12.83
N LYS A 290 -4.95 -5.54 13.19
CA LYS A 290 -5.99 -5.96 14.16
C LYS A 290 -6.80 -7.14 13.65
N ILE A 291 -7.26 -7.11 12.40
CA ILE A 291 -8.08 -8.18 11.80
C ILE A 291 -7.32 -9.49 11.77
N ALA A 292 -6.06 -9.49 11.32
CA ALA A 292 -5.23 -10.68 11.27
C ALA A 292 -4.94 -11.26 12.67
N ASN A 293 -4.72 -10.39 13.67
CA ASN A 293 -4.52 -10.83 15.06
C ASN A 293 -5.79 -11.45 15.66
N ASP A 294 -6.96 -10.87 15.44
CA ASP A 294 -8.22 -11.45 15.91
C ASP A 294 -8.47 -12.83 15.27
N ILE A 295 -8.34 -12.91 13.95
CA ILE A 295 -8.58 -14.17 13.21
C ILE A 295 -7.64 -15.27 13.69
N ARG A 296 -6.33 -15.01 13.82
CA ARG A 296 -5.40 -16.04 14.31
C ARG A 296 -5.65 -16.40 15.77
N PHE A 297 -6.12 -15.46 16.58
CA PHE A 297 -6.42 -15.72 17.98
C PHE A 297 -7.68 -16.56 18.13
N LEU A 298 -8.73 -16.29 17.35
CA LEU A 298 -9.94 -17.12 17.26
C LEU A 298 -9.62 -18.55 16.74
N GLY A 299 -8.64 -18.68 15.85
CA GLY A 299 -8.16 -19.97 15.34
C GLY A 299 -7.11 -20.66 16.21
N SER A 300 -6.76 -20.10 17.37
CA SER A 300 -5.71 -20.66 18.24
C SER A 300 -6.05 -22.03 18.82
N GLY A 301 -5.05 -22.87 18.98
CA GLY A 301 -5.20 -24.21 19.56
C GLY A 301 -4.77 -25.30 18.57
N PRO A 302 -5.63 -26.24 18.18
CA PRO A 302 -7.10 -26.25 18.23
C PRO A 302 -7.72 -26.70 19.57
N ARG A 303 -6.98 -27.37 20.46
CA ARG A 303 -7.53 -27.92 21.71
C ARG A 303 -7.21 -27.07 22.94
N SER A 304 -6.05 -26.42 22.96
CA SER A 304 -5.55 -25.64 24.11
C SER A 304 -5.62 -24.12 23.88
N GLY A 305 -6.40 -23.66 22.92
CA GLY A 305 -6.67 -22.27 22.61
C GLY A 305 -8.16 -22.01 22.48
N LEU A 306 -8.54 -20.92 21.79
CA LEU A 306 -9.96 -20.59 21.58
C LEU A 306 -10.65 -21.58 20.64
N GLY A 307 -10.00 -21.92 19.52
CA GLY A 307 -10.47 -22.91 18.57
C GLY A 307 -11.85 -22.62 17.98
N GLU A 308 -12.28 -21.37 17.89
CA GLU A 308 -13.59 -21.00 17.33
C GLU A 308 -13.59 -21.00 15.81
N LEU A 309 -12.42 -20.78 15.19
CA LEU A 309 -12.22 -20.85 13.75
C LEU A 309 -11.28 -21.99 13.38
N ALA A 310 -11.54 -22.62 12.22
CA ALA A 310 -10.59 -23.43 11.49
C ALA A 310 -10.01 -22.57 10.36
N LEU A 311 -8.68 -22.45 10.32
CA LEU A 311 -7.97 -21.75 9.26
C LEU A 311 -7.46 -22.76 8.22
N PRO A 312 -7.32 -22.39 6.93
CA PRO A 312 -6.76 -23.26 5.91
C PRO A 312 -5.37 -23.80 6.26
N GLU A 313 -5.14 -25.05 5.92
CA GLU A 313 -3.86 -25.75 6.07
C GLU A 313 -3.08 -25.62 4.76
N ASN A 314 -2.20 -24.64 4.66
CA ASN A 314 -1.48 -24.33 3.41
C ASN A 314 -0.12 -25.04 3.31
N GLU A 315 0.55 -25.23 4.45
CA GLU A 315 1.87 -25.87 4.53
C GLU A 315 2.10 -26.55 5.89
N PRO A 316 3.04 -27.52 6.00
CA PRO A 316 3.44 -28.12 7.29
C PRO A 316 3.97 -27.04 8.25
N GLY A 317 3.39 -26.95 9.44
CA GLY A 317 3.67 -25.86 10.40
C GLY A 317 4.88 -26.13 11.32
N SER A 318 5.49 -27.32 11.29
CA SER A 318 6.59 -27.66 12.20
C SER A 318 7.46 -28.79 11.65
N SER A 319 8.77 -28.67 11.85
CA SER A 319 9.74 -29.71 11.50
C SER A 319 9.80 -30.86 12.52
N ILE A 320 9.30 -30.66 13.75
CA ILE A 320 9.39 -31.62 14.86
C ILE A 320 8.04 -31.98 15.49
N MET A 321 6.94 -31.30 15.14
CA MET A 321 5.60 -31.57 15.64
C MET A 321 4.69 -31.94 14.45
N PRO A 322 4.56 -33.22 14.10
CA PRO A 322 3.74 -33.67 12.97
C PRO A 322 2.27 -33.23 13.13
N GLY A 323 1.69 -32.71 12.07
CA GLY A 323 0.28 -32.29 12.06
C GLY A 323 0.02 -30.91 12.68
N LYS A 324 1.06 -30.18 13.12
CA LYS A 324 0.89 -28.79 13.59
C LYS A 324 0.75 -27.86 12.38
N VAL A 325 -0.32 -27.08 12.38
CA VAL A 325 -0.59 -26.04 11.37
C VAL A 325 -0.53 -24.67 12.05
N ASN A 326 0.16 -23.72 11.42
CA ASN A 326 0.31 -22.35 11.92
C ASN A 326 -0.56 -21.38 11.13
N PRO A 327 -0.98 -20.24 11.72
CA PRO A 327 -1.75 -19.20 11.03
C PRO A 327 -0.84 -18.29 10.17
N THR A 328 -0.08 -18.91 9.24
CA THR A 328 1.04 -18.27 8.51
C THR A 328 0.64 -17.05 7.70
N GLN A 329 -0.57 -17.06 7.13
CA GLN A 329 -1.10 -15.91 6.39
C GLN A 329 -1.37 -14.71 7.31
N CYS A 330 -1.86 -14.95 8.52
CA CYS A 330 -2.01 -13.88 9.52
C CYS A 330 -0.65 -13.32 9.95
N GLU A 331 0.35 -14.18 10.10
CA GLU A 331 1.73 -13.79 10.46
C GLU A 331 2.34 -12.93 9.36
N ALA A 332 2.26 -13.37 8.10
CA ALA A 332 2.76 -12.64 6.95
C ALA A 332 2.11 -11.24 6.85
N LEU A 333 0.79 -11.16 6.96
CA LEU A 333 0.07 -9.88 6.90
C LEU A 333 0.49 -8.94 8.05
N THR A 334 0.65 -9.44 9.26
CA THR A 334 1.09 -8.60 10.39
C THR A 334 2.53 -8.11 10.23
N MET A 335 3.45 -8.91 9.66
CA MET A 335 4.80 -8.46 9.31
C MET A 335 4.78 -7.36 8.24
N VAL A 336 3.96 -7.49 7.21
CA VAL A 336 3.76 -6.45 6.19
C VAL A 336 3.25 -5.15 6.83
N CYS A 337 2.23 -5.22 7.69
CA CYS A 337 1.74 -4.05 8.40
C CYS A 337 2.83 -3.37 9.23
N THR A 338 3.68 -4.15 9.90
CA THR A 338 4.82 -3.63 10.69
C THR A 338 5.80 -2.87 9.80
N GLN A 339 6.10 -3.40 8.59
CA GLN A 339 6.95 -2.70 7.63
C GLN A 339 6.33 -1.37 7.17
N VAL A 340 5.01 -1.35 6.93
CA VAL A 340 4.28 -0.12 6.55
C VAL A 340 4.36 0.94 7.66
N PHE A 341 4.28 0.56 8.94
CA PHE A 341 4.48 1.48 10.06
C PHE A 341 5.86 2.12 10.05
N GLY A 342 6.91 1.33 9.80
CA GLY A 342 8.29 1.83 9.65
C GLY A 342 8.43 2.78 8.46
N ASN A 343 7.86 2.42 7.32
CA ASN A 343 7.87 3.26 6.12
C ASN A 343 7.13 4.58 6.35
N ASN A 344 6.03 4.57 7.11
CA ASN A 344 5.30 5.79 7.45
C ASN A 344 6.14 6.77 8.28
N ALA A 345 6.91 6.26 9.23
CA ALA A 345 7.85 7.09 9.98
C ALA A 345 8.90 7.73 9.04
N THR A 346 9.47 6.92 8.13
CA THR A 346 10.42 7.42 7.12
C THR A 346 9.82 8.53 6.26
N LEU A 347 8.60 8.35 5.74
CA LEU A 347 7.93 9.37 4.93
C LEU A 347 7.65 10.66 5.71
N THR A 348 7.27 10.54 6.98
CA THR A 348 7.00 11.72 7.83
C THR A 348 8.26 12.57 7.99
N PHE A 349 9.40 11.96 8.31
CA PHE A 349 10.68 12.69 8.43
C PHE A 349 11.15 13.24 7.08
N ALA A 350 11.05 12.44 6.02
CA ALA A 350 11.46 12.85 4.69
C ALA A 350 10.61 14.01 4.15
N GLY A 351 9.28 13.98 4.36
CA GLY A 351 8.38 15.06 3.99
C GLY A 351 8.69 16.39 4.71
N ALA A 352 9.05 16.29 6.00
CA ALA A 352 9.43 17.46 6.81
C ALA A 352 10.82 18.04 6.49
N SER A 353 11.61 17.42 5.61
CA SER A 353 13.02 17.74 5.37
C SER A 353 13.26 18.65 4.16
N GLY A 354 12.24 19.29 3.61
CA GLY A 354 12.38 20.30 2.55
C GLY A 354 13.05 21.57 3.06
N HIS A 355 13.92 22.16 2.22
CA HIS A 355 14.57 23.44 2.49
C HIS A 355 14.35 24.38 1.32
N PHE A 356 13.77 25.54 1.58
CA PHE A 356 13.48 26.56 0.56
C PHE A 356 12.67 25.94 -0.61
N GLU A 357 13.21 25.92 -1.81
CA GLU A 357 12.49 25.57 -3.04
C GLU A 357 12.63 24.10 -3.44
N LEU A 358 13.24 23.23 -2.60
CA LEU A 358 13.39 21.80 -2.94
C LEU A 358 13.42 20.89 -1.71
N ASN A 359 12.72 19.78 -1.80
CA ASN A 359 12.93 18.64 -0.92
C ASN A 359 13.93 17.67 -1.56
N VAL A 360 14.95 17.27 -0.79
CA VAL A 360 16.03 16.39 -1.27
C VAL A 360 16.00 14.99 -0.61
N PHE A 361 14.80 14.48 -0.30
CA PHE A 361 14.55 13.13 0.20
C PHE A 361 13.65 12.32 -0.77
N ASN A 362 13.53 12.77 -2.01
CA ASN A 362 12.61 12.23 -2.99
C ASN A 362 12.76 10.71 -3.25
N PRO A 363 13.97 10.17 -3.51
CA PRO A 363 14.09 8.74 -3.80
C PRO A 363 13.65 7.84 -2.64
N VAL A 364 13.99 8.20 -1.40
CA VAL A 364 13.57 7.40 -0.23
C VAL A 364 12.07 7.49 0.04
N MET A 365 11.44 8.64 -0.24
CA MET A 365 9.98 8.78 -0.16
C MET A 365 9.28 7.89 -1.18
N ALA A 366 9.69 7.96 -2.44
CA ALA A 366 9.13 7.14 -3.51
C ALA A 366 9.27 5.63 -3.21
N TYR A 367 10.47 5.21 -2.78
CA TYR A 367 10.75 3.81 -2.48
C TYR A 367 9.85 3.28 -1.35
N ASN A 368 9.78 3.98 -0.22
CA ASN A 368 9.00 3.52 0.94
C ASN A 368 7.49 3.55 0.68
N PHE A 369 7.00 4.56 -0.04
CA PHE A 369 5.59 4.63 -0.43
C PHE A 369 5.20 3.44 -1.31
N LEU A 370 5.95 3.22 -2.39
CA LEU A 370 5.69 2.14 -3.35
C LEU A 370 5.88 0.76 -2.74
N GLN A 371 6.87 0.58 -1.85
CA GLN A 371 7.05 -0.66 -1.11
C GLN A 371 5.82 -0.97 -0.25
N SER A 372 5.30 0.03 0.47
CA SER A 372 4.10 -0.14 1.29
C SER A 372 2.88 -0.55 0.47
N CYS A 373 2.65 0.13 -0.66
CA CYS A 373 1.52 -0.19 -1.55
C CYS A 373 1.61 -1.62 -2.09
N ARG A 374 2.77 -2.00 -2.62
CA ARG A 374 2.99 -3.33 -3.20
C ARG A 374 2.83 -4.43 -2.15
N LEU A 375 3.56 -4.32 -1.04
CA LEU A 375 3.49 -5.33 0.02
C LEU A 375 2.09 -5.49 0.58
N MET A 376 1.36 -4.38 0.77
CA MET A 376 -0.01 -4.43 1.29
C MET A 376 -0.98 -5.02 0.26
N ALA A 377 -0.82 -4.71 -1.03
CA ALA A 377 -1.63 -5.29 -2.09
C ALA A 377 -1.41 -6.80 -2.19
N ASP A 378 -0.15 -7.24 -2.28
CA ASP A 378 0.22 -8.64 -2.35
C ASP A 378 -0.28 -9.42 -1.12
N ALA A 379 -0.07 -8.86 0.08
CA ALA A 379 -0.51 -9.48 1.33
C ALA A 379 -2.03 -9.54 1.45
N ALA A 380 -2.77 -8.52 0.98
CA ALA A 380 -4.23 -8.53 0.98
C ALA A 380 -4.80 -9.63 0.07
N VAL A 381 -4.24 -9.80 -1.12
CA VAL A 381 -4.62 -10.89 -2.04
C VAL A 381 -4.28 -12.24 -1.44
N SER A 382 -3.04 -12.43 -0.97
CA SER A 382 -2.60 -13.69 -0.37
C SER A 382 -3.44 -14.08 0.85
N PHE A 383 -3.71 -13.13 1.74
CA PHE A 383 -4.55 -13.34 2.92
C PHE A 383 -6.00 -13.66 2.55
N THR A 384 -6.52 -13.04 1.50
CA THR A 384 -7.86 -13.34 0.97
C THR A 384 -7.95 -14.78 0.49
N ASP A 385 -7.07 -15.13 -0.45
CA ASP A 385 -7.18 -16.40 -1.20
C ASP A 385 -6.74 -17.60 -0.37
N ASN A 386 -5.73 -17.44 0.49
CA ASN A 386 -5.12 -18.51 1.26
C ASN A 386 -5.56 -18.54 2.74
N CYS A 387 -6.37 -17.58 3.20
CA CYS A 387 -6.90 -17.59 4.56
C CYS A 387 -8.41 -17.33 4.57
N VAL A 388 -8.86 -16.10 4.26
CA VAL A 388 -10.23 -15.66 4.52
C VAL A 388 -11.26 -16.53 3.80
N VAL A 389 -11.04 -16.86 2.53
CA VAL A 389 -11.95 -17.70 1.74
C VAL A 389 -12.16 -19.08 2.34
N GLY A 390 -11.14 -19.67 2.94
CA GLY A 390 -11.17 -21.00 3.53
C GLY A 390 -11.47 -21.06 5.03
N ILE A 391 -11.74 -19.92 5.70
CA ILE A 391 -12.12 -19.94 7.13
C ILE A 391 -13.45 -20.67 7.33
N GLU A 392 -13.47 -21.59 8.29
CA GLU A 392 -14.67 -22.28 8.76
C GLU A 392 -14.93 -22.00 10.24
N ALA A 393 -16.19 -21.99 10.64
CA ALA A 393 -16.58 -21.87 12.05
C ALA A 393 -16.56 -23.26 12.70
N ARG A 394 -15.98 -23.37 13.88
CA ARG A 394 -16.06 -24.58 14.73
C ARG A 394 -17.23 -24.42 15.69
N GLU A 395 -18.43 -24.68 15.18
CA GLU A 395 -19.69 -24.41 15.90
C GLU A 395 -19.80 -25.09 17.24
N ASP A 396 -19.26 -26.32 17.36
CA ASP A 396 -19.25 -27.06 18.64
C ASP A 396 -18.42 -26.31 19.71
N ASN A 397 -17.24 -25.79 19.35
CA ASN A 397 -16.41 -25.04 20.27
C ASN A 397 -17.06 -23.69 20.63
N ILE A 398 -17.64 -23.02 19.64
CA ILE A 398 -18.38 -21.76 19.82
C ILE A 398 -19.54 -21.97 20.79
N LYS A 399 -20.34 -23.02 20.58
CA LYS A 399 -21.48 -23.38 21.43
C LYS A 399 -21.02 -23.70 22.86
N ALA A 400 -20.01 -24.54 23.01
CA ALA A 400 -19.48 -24.92 24.32
C ALA A 400 -18.92 -23.68 25.10
N ALA A 401 -18.29 -22.73 24.42
CA ALA A 401 -17.84 -21.48 25.03
C ALA A 401 -19.02 -20.61 25.46
N LEU A 402 -20.04 -20.49 24.62
CA LEU A 402 -21.25 -19.71 24.91
C LEU A 402 -22.00 -20.28 26.12
N GLU A 403 -22.21 -21.59 26.17
CA GLU A 403 -22.94 -22.25 27.25
C GLU A 403 -22.24 -22.15 28.63
N ARG A 404 -20.92 -22.03 28.64
CA ARG A 404 -20.12 -21.82 29.86
C ARG A 404 -20.03 -20.38 30.31
N SER A 405 -20.49 -19.44 29.51
CA SER A 405 -20.33 -18.00 29.80
C SER A 405 -21.21 -17.56 30.96
N LEU A 406 -20.59 -16.96 31.97
CA LEU A 406 -21.30 -16.33 33.09
C LEU A 406 -21.96 -15.00 32.72
N MET A 407 -21.60 -14.43 31.56
CA MET A 407 -22.15 -13.13 31.13
C MET A 407 -23.56 -13.22 30.56
N LEU A 408 -24.05 -14.44 30.30
CA LEU A 408 -25.45 -14.68 29.98
C LEU A 408 -26.40 -14.27 31.14
N VAL A 409 -25.89 -14.13 32.37
CA VAL A 409 -26.64 -13.63 33.54
C VAL A 409 -27.24 -12.25 33.29
N THR A 410 -26.68 -11.46 32.39
CA THR A 410 -27.17 -10.14 31.99
C THR A 410 -28.63 -10.18 31.54
N ALA A 411 -29.07 -11.29 30.94
CA ALA A 411 -30.48 -11.51 30.56
C ALA A 411 -31.45 -11.54 31.73
N LEU A 412 -30.98 -11.82 32.94
CA LEU A 412 -31.78 -11.86 34.15
C LEU A 412 -31.97 -10.49 34.80
N ASN A 413 -31.17 -9.47 34.42
CA ASN A 413 -31.17 -8.15 35.06
C ASN A 413 -32.59 -7.53 35.17
N GLY A 414 -33.39 -7.66 34.11
CA GLY A 414 -34.76 -7.11 34.08
C GLY A 414 -35.72 -7.74 35.10
N LYS A 415 -35.47 -8.99 35.47
CA LYS A 415 -36.32 -9.74 36.41
C LYS A 415 -35.84 -9.64 37.84
N ILE A 416 -34.53 -9.81 38.08
CA ILE A 416 -34.00 -9.97 39.44
C ILE A 416 -33.11 -8.80 39.91
N GLY A 417 -32.83 -7.85 39.01
CA GLY A 417 -31.95 -6.71 39.29
C GLY A 417 -30.45 -7.06 39.15
N TYR A 418 -29.63 -6.00 39.00
CA TYR A 418 -28.18 -6.11 38.75
C TYR A 418 -27.43 -6.82 39.89
N ASP A 419 -27.72 -6.46 41.15
CA ASP A 419 -26.98 -6.99 42.30
C ASP A 419 -27.20 -8.52 42.47
N ASN A 420 -28.41 -9.01 42.27
CA ASN A 420 -28.72 -10.42 42.33
C ASN A 420 -28.06 -11.17 41.16
N ALA A 421 -28.09 -10.60 39.95
CA ALA A 421 -27.40 -11.18 38.80
C ALA A 421 -25.90 -11.26 39.05
N ALA A 422 -25.28 -10.20 39.56
CA ALA A 422 -23.86 -10.19 39.92
C ALA A 422 -23.52 -11.23 41.01
N LYS A 423 -24.40 -11.41 42.01
CA LYS A 423 -24.24 -12.44 43.05
C LYS A 423 -24.29 -13.84 42.47
N ILE A 424 -25.23 -14.13 41.55
CA ILE A 424 -25.34 -15.41 40.85
C ILE A 424 -24.05 -15.70 40.08
N ALA A 425 -23.60 -14.78 39.23
CA ALA A 425 -22.39 -14.96 38.44
C ALA A 425 -21.14 -15.21 39.28
N LYS A 426 -20.94 -14.41 40.35
CA LYS A 426 -19.83 -14.58 41.30
C LYS A 426 -19.88 -15.92 42.02
N THR A 427 -21.07 -16.36 42.44
CA THR A 427 -21.24 -17.64 43.11
C THR A 427 -20.97 -18.81 42.16
N ALA A 428 -21.50 -18.75 40.96
CA ALA A 428 -21.25 -19.77 39.93
C ALA A 428 -19.76 -19.87 39.62
N HIS A 429 -19.06 -18.73 39.45
CA HIS A 429 -17.61 -18.73 39.26
C HIS A 429 -16.83 -19.35 40.41
N LYS A 430 -17.15 -18.97 41.66
CA LYS A 430 -16.48 -19.48 42.86
C LYS A 430 -16.69 -20.97 43.06
N ASN A 431 -17.89 -21.48 42.79
CA ASN A 431 -18.26 -22.86 43.03
C ASN A 431 -17.98 -23.79 41.83
N GLY A 432 -17.64 -23.24 40.67
CA GLY A 432 -17.51 -24.00 39.43
C GLY A 432 -18.84 -24.53 38.91
N THR A 433 -19.94 -23.89 39.28
CA THR A 433 -21.34 -24.26 38.92
C THR A 433 -21.80 -23.43 37.72
N THR A 434 -22.97 -23.75 37.17
CA THR A 434 -23.62 -23.03 36.08
C THR A 434 -24.47 -21.87 36.61
N LEU A 435 -24.78 -20.91 35.76
CA LEU A 435 -25.72 -19.83 36.07
C LEU A 435 -27.09 -20.36 36.43
N ARG A 436 -27.54 -21.45 35.77
CA ARG A 436 -28.81 -22.12 36.03
C ARG A 436 -28.86 -22.68 37.46
N GLU A 437 -27.84 -23.43 37.83
CA GLU A 437 -27.76 -24.03 39.16
C GLU A 437 -27.86 -23.00 40.26
N GLU A 438 -27.14 -21.88 40.11
CA GLU A 438 -27.13 -20.80 41.12
C GLU A 438 -28.42 -19.96 41.09
N ALA A 439 -28.97 -19.68 39.89
CA ALA A 439 -30.18 -18.86 39.79
C ALA A 439 -31.43 -19.59 40.28
N VAL A 440 -31.57 -20.87 39.90
CA VAL A 440 -32.73 -21.73 40.30
C VAL A 440 -32.54 -22.21 41.72
N GLY A 441 -31.38 -22.76 42.07
CA GLY A 441 -31.09 -23.24 43.44
C GLY A 441 -31.14 -22.13 44.49
N GLY A 442 -30.79 -20.90 44.13
CA GLY A 442 -30.93 -19.71 44.98
C GLY A 442 -32.34 -19.13 45.07
N GLY A 443 -33.31 -19.69 44.33
CA GLY A 443 -34.70 -19.25 44.34
C GLY A 443 -34.97 -17.92 43.65
N TYR A 444 -34.06 -17.45 42.77
CA TYR A 444 -34.23 -16.22 42.02
C TYR A 444 -35.18 -16.32 40.82
N VAL A 445 -35.20 -17.48 40.18
CA VAL A 445 -36.07 -17.82 39.03
C VAL A 445 -36.39 -19.32 39.04
N THR A 446 -37.47 -19.74 38.37
CA THR A 446 -37.74 -21.17 38.08
C THR A 446 -36.91 -21.61 36.86
N ASN A 447 -36.91 -22.96 36.59
CA ASN A 447 -36.29 -23.49 35.39
C ASN A 447 -36.93 -22.94 34.12
N GLU A 448 -38.27 -22.88 34.08
CA GLU A 448 -39.05 -22.35 32.96
C GLU A 448 -38.78 -20.84 32.74
N GLU A 449 -38.66 -20.08 33.83
CA GLU A 449 -38.31 -18.65 33.74
C GLU A 449 -36.87 -18.48 33.26
N PHE A 450 -35.93 -19.29 33.73
CA PHE A 450 -34.54 -19.28 33.26
C PHE A 450 -34.46 -19.52 31.75
N ASP A 451 -35.14 -20.57 31.26
CA ASP A 451 -35.19 -20.91 29.84
C ASP A 451 -35.86 -19.81 28.96
N ALA A 452 -36.86 -19.15 29.52
CA ALA A 452 -37.54 -18.06 28.82
C ALA A 452 -36.72 -16.77 28.73
N LEU A 453 -35.88 -16.48 29.73
CA LEU A 453 -35.12 -15.26 29.88
C LEU A 453 -33.70 -15.34 29.31
N VAL A 454 -32.99 -16.44 29.60
CA VAL A 454 -31.58 -16.63 29.17
C VAL A 454 -31.56 -17.21 27.75
N ARG A 455 -31.82 -16.33 26.79
CA ARG A 455 -31.93 -16.63 25.37
C ARG A 455 -30.86 -15.84 24.62
N PRO A 456 -29.67 -16.43 24.31
CA PRO A 456 -28.59 -15.71 23.61
C PRO A 456 -29.06 -15.04 22.31
N GLU A 457 -29.99 -15.65 21.58
CA GLU A 457 -30.58 -15.08 20.35
C GLU A 457 -31.40 -13.80 20.56
N LYS A 458 -31.78 -13.48 21.79
CA LYS A 458 -32.44 -12.22 22.13
C LYS A 458 -31.47 -11.17 22.67
N MET A 459 -30.17 -11.49 22.76
CA MET A 459 -29.14 -10.62 23.31
C MET A 459 -28.25 -10.00 22.24
N ILE A 460 -28.49 -10.26 20.98
CA ILE A 460 -27.62 -9.89 19.83
C ILE A 460 -28.11 -8.65 19.06
N SER A 461 -29.18 -8.02 19.55
CA SER A 461 -29.78 -6.80 18.97
C SER A 461 -30.43 -5.95 20.05
N PRO A 462 -30.68 -4.64 19.78
CA PRO A 462 -31.55 -3.85 20.63
C PRO A 462 -32.89 -4.52 20.83
N GLY A 463 -33.44 -4.45 22.07
CA GLY A 463 -34.73 -5.03 22.45
C GLY A 463 -35.92 -4.18 22.05
#